data_c15b26b96414ea6bee2c9241f82a8561
#
_entry.id   c15b26b96414ea6bee2c9241f82a8561
#
_cell.length_a   1.000
_cell.length_b   1.000
_cell.length_c   1.000
_cell.angle_alpha   90.00
_cell.angle_beta   90.00
_cell.angle_gamma   90.00
#
_symmetry.space_group_name_H-M   'P 1'
#
loop_
_entity.id
_entity.type
_entity.pdbx_description
1 polymer ?
#
loop_
_entity_poly.entity_id
_entity_poly.type
_entity_poly.pdbx_seq_one_letter_code
_entity_poly.pdbx_strand_id
1 'polypeptide(L)'
;MNESVLIVGAGSGLSASLARLCASKDMKVVLAARNIEKLQNLKEEINVQTFKCDSSNIESVSNLFRATDKTIGTPNLVIYNSSARFKGSITELDPKKTREAINVTCFGAFLVAQEASKRMLKRKSGSIFFTGASASVKGFA
;
A
#
# COMPACT_ATOMS: atom_id res chain seq x y z
N MET A 1 -20.17 -13.42 -0.70
CA MET A 1 -18.89 -13.20 -1.46
C MET A 1 -17.87 -12.73 -0.44
N ASN A 2 -16.72 -13.41 -0.35
CA ASN A 2 -15.69 -12.98 0.60
C ASN A 2 -15.07 -11.66 0.13
N GLU A 3 -15.09 -10.66 1.00
CA GLU A 3 -14.43 -9.38 0.74
C GLU A 3 -12.92 -9.57 0.55
N SER A 4 -12.27 -8.60 -0.10
CA SER A 4 -10.85 -8.68 -0.41
C SER A 4 -10.14 -7.36 -0.20
N VAL A 5 -8.87 -7.43 0.20
CA VAL A 5 -8.04 -6.26 0.47
C VAL A 5 -6.67 -6.38 -0.20
N LEU A 6 -6.22 -5.27 -0.77
CA LEU A 6 -4.85 -5.06 -1.22
C LEU A 6 -4.19 -4.03 -0.29
N ILE A 7 -3.08 -4.42 0.34
CA ILE A 7 -2.28 -3.53 1.19
C ILE A 7 -0.95 -3.22 0.48
N VAL A 8 -0.76 -1.97 0.09
CA VAL A 8 0.47 -1.49 -0.58
C VAL A 8 1.36 -0.77 0.42
N GLY A 9 2.62 -1.13 0.46
CA GLY A 9 3.57 -0.69 1.48
C GLY A 9 3.50 -1.58 2.72
N ALA A 10 3.36 -2.88 2.51
CA ALA A 10 3.31 -3.85 3.59
C ALA A 10 4.65 -3.95 4.34
N GLY A 11 4.57 -4.03 5.65
CA GLY A 11 5.70 -4.14 6.56
C GLY A 11 5.27 -4.77 7.89
N SER A 12 6.18 -4.83 8.85
CA SER A 12 5.97 -5.49 10.15
C SER A 12 5.07 -4.73 11.14
N GLY A 13 4.79 -3.45 10.89
CA GLY A 13 4.01 -2.60 11.79
C GLY A 13 2.51 -2.60 11.47
N LEU A 14 1.95 -1.41 11.23
CA LEU A 14 0.52 -1.20 10.97
C LEU A 14 -0.04 -2.12 9.88
N SER A 15 0.68 -2.25 8.77
CA SER A 15 0.25 -3.11 7.65
C SER A 15 0.09 -4.58 8.07
N ALA A 16 0.98 -5.10 8.92
CA ALA A 16 0.89 -6.48 9.41
C ALA A 16 -0.34 -6.65 10.32
N SER A 17 -0.60 -5.68 11.20
CA SER A 17 -1.78 -5.69 12.08
C SER A 17 -3.08 -5.63 11.27
N LEU A 18 -3.13 -4.78 10.25
CA LEU A 18 -4.28 -4.69 9.33
C LEU A 18 -4.47 -5.99 8.53
N ALA A 19 -3.38 -6.59 8.03
CA ALA A 19 -3.44 -7.85 7.30
C ALA A 19 -4.01 -8.97 8.17
N ARG A 20 -3.56 -9.10 9.42
CA ARG A 20 -4.10 -10.08 10.38
C ARG A 20 -5.57 -9.83 10.69
N LEU A 21 -5.95 -8.57 10.90
CA LEU A 21 -7.35 -8.21 11.14
C LEU A 21 -8.23 -8.57 9.95
N CYS A 22 -7.81 -8.24 8.73
CA CYS A 22 -8.57 -8.59 7.53
C CYS A 22 -8.67 -10.11 7.35
N ALA A 23 -7.57 -10.83 7.55
CA ALA A 23 -7.57 -12.30 7.49
C ALA A 23 -8.50 -12.94 8.55
N SER A 24 -8.51 -12.40 9.78
CA SER A 24 -9.43 -12.88 10.85
C SER A 24 -10.91 -12.58 10.57
N LYS A 25 -11.22 -11.76 9.58
CA LYS A 25 -12.57 -11.48 9.07
C LYS A 25 -12.87 -12.23 7.77
N ASP A 26 -12.10 -13.28 7.48
CA ASP A 26 -12.23 -14.10 6.27
C ASP A 26 -12.08 -13.33 4.94
N MET A 27 -11.43 -12.15 4.98
CA MET A 27 -11.11 -11.41 3.77
C MET A 27 -9.94 -12.06 3.04
N LYS A 28 -9.98 -12.06 1.70
CA LYS A 28 -8.82 -12.41 0.88
C LYS A 28 -7.81 -11.26 0.91
N VAL A 29 -6.60 -11.53 1.39
CA VAL A 29 -5.56 -10.51 1.57
C VAL A 29 -4.46 -10.66 0.54
N VAL A 30 -4.06 -9.55 -0.08
CA VAL A 30 -2.87 -9.42 -0.91
C VAL A 30 -1.98 -8.34 -0.31
N LEU A 31 -0.69 -8.63 -0.17
CA LEU A 31 0.32 -7.71 0.34
C LEU A 31 1.29 -7.32 -0.77
N ALA A 32 1.65 -6.05 -0.84
CA ALA A 32 2.64 -5.55 -1.77
C ALA A 32 3.71 -4.72 -1.06
N ALA A 33 4.98 -5.01 -1.38
CA ALA A 33 6.14 -4.30 -0.85
C ALA A 33 7.31 -4.34 -1.82
N ARG A 34 8.26 -3.41 -1.69
CA ARG A 34 9.52 -3.44 -2.45
C ARG A 34 10.36 -4.67 -2.13
N ASN A 35 10.41 -5.07 -0.87
CA ASN A 35 11.10 -6.27 -0.41
C ASN A 35 10.08 -7.23 0.24
N ILE A 36 9.71 -8.27 -0.49
CA ILE A 36 8.73 -9.27 -0.06
C ILE A 36 9.32 -10.33 0.87
N GLU A 37 10.64 -10.48 0.94
CA GLU A 37 11.30 -11.43 1.85
C GLU A 37 10.98 -11.10 3.30
N LYS A 38 10.87 -9.80 3.63
CA LYS A 38 10.48 -9.32 4.97
C LYS A 38 9.04 -9.68 5.36
N LEU A 39 8.24 -10.11 4.41
CA LEU A 39 6.85 -10.50 4.61
C LEU A 39 6.66 -12.01 4.75
N GLN A 40 7.74 -12.81 4.64
CA GLN A 40 7.64 -14.28 4.58
C GLN A 40 6.92 -14.85 5.81
N ASN A 41 7.31 -14.44 7.01
CA ASN A 41 6.66 -14.91 8.24
C ASN A 41 5.15 -14.56 8.26
N LEU A 42 4.80 -13.32 7.89
CA LEU A 42 3.41 -12.89 7.83
C LEU A 42 2.63 -13.65 6.74
N LYS A 43 3.28 -13.87 5.59
CA LYS A 43 2.68 -14.65 4.49
C LYS A 43 2.31 -16.06 4.92
N GLU A 44 3.20 -16.74 5.66
CA GLU A 44 2.96 -18.09 6.17
C GLU A 44 1.93 -18.10 7.31
N GLU A 45 2.02 -17.13 8.23
CA GLU A 45 1.13 -17.01 9.38
C GLU A 45 -0.35 -16.89 8.99
N ILE A 46 -0.66 -16.06 8.00
CA ILE A 46 -2.05 -15.78 7.59
C ILE A 46 -2.38 -16.31 6.18
N ASN A 47 -1.51 -17.09 5.58
CA ASN A 47 -1.67 -17.75 4.27
C ASN A 47 -2.12 -16.78 3.15
N VAL A 48 -1.35 -15.73 2.91
CA VAL A 48 -1.68 -14.68 1.93
C VAL A 48 -0.70 -14.62 0.77
N GLN A 49 -1.12 -13.98 -0.33
CA GLN A 49 -0.26 -13.71 -1.48
C GLN A 49 0.54 -12.42 -1.29
N THR A 50 1.79 -12.43 -1.73
CA THR A 50 2.68 -11.28 -1.68
C THR A 50 3.21 -10.97 -3.06
N PHE A 51 3.24 -9.68 -3.44
CA PHE A 51 3.79 -9.22 -4.71
C PHE A 51 4.82 -8.12 -4.49
N LYS A 52 5.91 -8.21 -5.25
CA LYS A 52 6.91 -7.13 -5.28
C LYS A 52 6.33 -5.94 -6.02
N CYS A 53 6.40 -4.77 -5.41
CA CYS A 53 5.94 -3.52 -6.01
C CYS A 53 6.74 -2.32 -5.51
N ASP A 54 7.25 -1.55 -6.45
CA ASP A 54 7.68 -0.18 -6.21
C ASP A 54 6.50 0.75 -6.52
N SER A 55 5.91 1.31 -5.48
CA SER A 55 4.72 2.15 -5.59
C SER A 55 4.98 3.48 -6.33
N SER A 56 6.23 3.91 -6.46
CA SER A 56 6.59 5.11 -7.22
C SER A 56 6.78 4.87 -8.72
N ASN A 57 6.67 3.60 -9.17
CA ASN A 57 6.85 3.20 -10.55
C ASN A 57 5.51 2.82 -11.20
N ILE A 58 5.16 3.50 -12.29
CA ILE A 58 3.88 3.33 -12.99
C ILE A 58 3.65 1.89 -13.45
N GLU A 59 4.66 1.28 -14.08
CA GLU A 59 4.54 -0.08 -14.60
C GLU A 59 4.45 -1.11 -13.47
N SER A 60 5.22 -0.92 -12.39
CA SER A 60 5.20 -1.78 -11.21
C SER A 60 3.80 -1.79 -10.57
N VAL A 61 3.17 -0.63 -10.42
CA VAL A 61 1.80 -0.52 -9.88
C VAL A 61 0.79 -1.15 -10.83
N SER A 62 0.89 -0.92 -12.14
CA SER A 62 0.00 -1.55 -13.12
C SER A 62 0.11 -3.08 -13.08
N ASN A 63 1.33 -3.62 -13.00
CA ASN A 63 1.58 -5.05 -12.88
C ASN A 63 1.02 -5.63 -11.59
N LEU A 64 1.17 -4.92 -10.45
CA LEU A 64 0.58 -5.31 -9.18
C LEU A 64 -0.94 -5.50 -9.30
N PHE A 65 -1.64 -4.53 -9.87
CA PHE A 65 -3.09 -4.62 -10.00
C PHE A 65 -3.52 -5.73 -10.95
N ARG A 66 -2.77 -5.98 -12.04
CA ARG A 66 -3.04 -7.13 -12.93
C ARG A 66 -2.84 -8.48 -12.19
N ALA A 67 -1.83 -8.60 -11.37
CA ALA A 67 -1.61 -9.79 -10.55
C ALA A 67 -2.70 -9.94 -9.48
N THR A 68 -3.08 -8.86 -8.83
CA THR A 68 -4.17 -8.82 -7.84
C THR A 68 -5.50 -9.26 -8.45
N ASP A 69 -5.84 -8.74 -9.64
CA ASP A 69 -7.06 -9.12 -10.37
C ASP A 69 -7.15 -10.63 -10.63
N LYS A 70 -6.01 -11.27 -10.95
CA LYS A 70 -5.94 -12.72 -11.17
C LYS A 70 -6.05 -13.55 -9.89
N THR A 71 -5.66 -12.98 -8.75
CA THR A 71 -5.58 -13.69 -7.48
C THR A 71 -6.86 -13.57 -6.66
N ILE A 72 -7.37 -12.37 -6.50
CA ILE A 72 -8.52 -12.06 -5.63
C ILE A 72 -9.63 -11.26 -6.36
N GLY A 73 -9.44 -10.97 -7.63
CA GLY A 73 -10.32 -10.05 -8.37
C GLY A 73 -10.07 -8.59 -8.01
N THR A 74 -11.00 -7.72 -8.35
CA THR A 74 -10.95 -6.31 -7.94
C THR A 74 -11.10 -6.22 -6.43
N PRO A 75 -10.11 -5.68 -5.68
CA PRO A 75 -10.20 -5.60 -4.23
C PRO A 75 -11.36 -4.70 -3.77
N ASN A 76 -12.02 -5.09 -2.68
CA ASN A 76 -13.05 -4.28 -2.03
C ASN A 76 -12.45 -3.10 -1.28
N LEU A 77 -11.25 -3.32 -0.72
CA LEU A 77 -10.49 -2.34 0.03
C LEU A 77 -9.07 -2.28 -0.50
N VAL A 78 -8.57 -1.08 -0.73
CA VAL A 78 -7.15 -0.83 -0.99
C VAL A 78 -6.60 0.06 0.11
N ILE A 79 -5.51 -0.36 0.74
CA ILE A 79 -4.83 0.42 1.79
C ILE A 79 -3.45 0.81 1.29
N TYR A 80 -3.18 2.10 1.19
CA TYR A 80 -1.88 2.64 0.86
C TYR A 80 -1.14 3.07 2.12
N ASN A 81 -0.08 2.35 2.46
CA ASN A 81 0.75 2.59 3.65
C ASN A 81 2.25 2.78 3.31
N SER A 82 2.58 2.96 2.02
CA SER A 82 3.96 3.28 1.64
C SER A 82 4.31 4.70 2.01
N SER A 83 5.48 4.87 2.64
CA SER A 83 6.04 6.19 2.90
C SER A 83 7.56 6.16 2.84
N ALA A 84 8.16 7.28 2.47
CA ALA A 84 9.58 7.55 2.64
C ALA A 84 9.72 8.83 3.41
N ARG A 85 10.65 8.85 4.37
CA ARG A 85 10.91 10.01 5.22
C ARG A 85 12.40 10.20 5.40
N PHE A 86 12.84 11.44 5.27
CA PHE A 86 14.20 11.87 5.58
C PHE A 86 14.11 12.97 6.62
N LYS A 87 14.92 12.87 7.68
CA LYS A 87 14.95 13.84 8.77
C LYS A 87 16.07 14.85 8.53
N GLY A 88 15.84 16.09 8.87
CA GLY A 88 16.82 17.16 8.81
C GLY A 88 16.14 18.54 8.83
N SER A 89 16.96 19.58 9.03
CA SER A 89 16.55 20.96 8.84
C SER A 89 16.17 21.18 7.38
N ILE A 90 15.21 22.06 7.11
CA ILE A 90 14.84 22.43 5.74
C ILE A 90 16.02 22.94 4.92
N THR A 91 16.99 23.56 5.57
CA THR A 91 18.22 24.08 4.93
C THR A 91 19.24 23.00 4.56
N GLU A 92 19.12 21.80 5.13
CA GLU A 92 20.09 20.70 5.01
C GLU A 92 19.52 19.46 4.32
N LEU A 93 18.21 19.40 4.10
CA LEU A 93 17.58 18.28 3.42
C LEU A 93 18.10 18.15 1.99
N ASP A 94 18.52 16.95 1.62
CA ASP A 94 18.92 16.62 0.27
C ASP A 94 17.70 16.70 -0.68
N PRO A 95 17.74 17.56 -1.73
CA PRO A 95 16.62 17.70 -2.66
C PRO A 95 16.28 16.42 -3.42
N LYS A 96 17.25 15.54 -3.70
CA LYS A 96 17.01 14.25 -4.38
C LYS A 96 16.25 13.29 -3.49
N LYS A 97 16.67 13.17 -2.22
CA LYS A 97 15.96 12.36 -1.22
C LYS A 97 14.55 12.90 -0.95
N THR A 98 14.41 14.23 -0.88
CA THR A 98 13.09 14.86 -0.73
C THR A 98 12.17 14.53 -1.89
N ARG A 99 12.67 14.58 -3.12
CA ARG A 99 11.91 14.16 -4.32
C ARG A 99 11.51 12.69 -4.25
N GLU A 100 12.42 11.81 -3.83
CA GLU A 100 12.14 10.39 -3.62
C GLU A 100 11.02 10.19 -2.60
N ALA A 101 11.06 10.91 -1.48
CA ALA A 101 10.01 10.86 -0.47
C ALA A 101 8.64 11.26 -1.03
N ILE A 102 8.59 12.33 -1.82
CA ILE A 102 7.36 12.79 -2.49
C ILE A 102 6.87 11.73 -3.50
N ASN A 103 7.77 11.16 -4.30
CA ASN A 103 7.41 10.14 -5.27
C ASN A 103 6.82 8.90 -4.60
N VAL A 104 7.40 8.41 -3.52
CA VAL A 104 6.85 7.25 -2.79
C VAL A 104 5.56 7.63 -2.07
N THR A 105 5.55 8.73 -1.32
CA THR A 105 4.45 9.02 -0.39
C THR A 105 3.22 9.62 -1.08
N CYS A 106 3.43 10.50 -2.07
CA CYS A 106 2.37 11.23 -2.74
C CYS A 106 2.07 10.65 -4.14
N PHE A 107 3.05 10.62 -5.03
CA PHE A 107 2.83 10.14 -6.40
C PHE A 107 2.46 8.66 -6.44
N GLY A 108 3.09 7.83 -5.61
CA GLY A 108 2.72 6.41 -5.47
C GLY A 108 1.29 6.23 -4.97
N ALA A 109 0.85 7.05 -4.03
CA ALA A 109 -0.55 7.03 -3.57
C ALA A 109 -1.52 7.36 -4.71
N PHE A 110 -1.18 8.36 -5.55
CA PHE A 110 -1.95 8.70 -6.74
C PHE A 110 -2.03 7.51 -7.72
N LEU A 111 -0.91 6.87 -8.04
CA LEU A 111 -0.88 5.73 -8.97
C LEU A 111 -1.76 4.57 -8.49
N VAL A 112 -1.64 4.21 -7.22
CA VAL A 112 -2.43 3.14 -6.61
C VAL A 112 -3.91 3.51 -6.57
N ALA A 113 -4.24 4.74 -6.20
CA ALA A 113 -5.62 5.23 -6.22
C ALA A 113 -6.23 5.20 -7.62
N GLN A 114 -5.49 5.63 -8.62
CA GLN A 114 -5.94 5.63 -10.01
C GLN A 114 -6.25 4.21 -10.50
N GLU A 115 -5.36 3.25 -10.28
CA GLU A 115 -5.58 1.86 -10.70
C GLU A 115 -6.73 1.19 -9.92
N ALA A 116 -6.86 1.46 -8.62
CA ALA A 116 -7.98 1.00 -7.82
C ALA A 116 -9.30 1.60 -8.32
N SER A 117 -9.35 2.91 -8.51
CA SER A 117 -10.56 3.62 -8.95
C SER A 117 -11.05 3.15 -10.32
N LYS A 118 -10.16 2.94 -11.31
CA LYS A 118 -10.54 2.40 -12.63
C LYS A 118 -11.33 1.08 -12.54
N ARG A 119 -11.01 0.25 -11.54
CA ARG A 119 -11.64 -1.05 -11.32
C ARG A 119 -12.90 -0.94 -10.46
N MET A 120 -12.83 -0.19 -9.38
CA MET A 120 -13.92 0.00 -8.43
C MET A 120 -15.12 0.73 -9.06
N LEU A 121 -14.87 1.71 -9.94
CA LEU A 121 -15.92 2.41 -10.68
C LEU A 121 -16.73 1.47 -11.60
N LYS A 122 -16.07 0.51 -12.25
CA LYS A 122 -16.77 -0.50 -13.08
C LYS A 122 -17.69 -1.38 -12.24
N ARG A 123 -17.28 -1.69 -10.99
CA ARG A 123 -18.07 -2.46 -10.04
C ARG A 123 -19.06 -1.60 -9.24
N LYS A 124 -18.94 -0.27 -9.30
CA LYS A 124 -19.71 0.71 -8.51
C LYS A 124 -19.58 0.53 -6.99
N SER A 125 -18.46 -0.02 -6.52
CA SER A 125 -18.19 -0.23 -5.09
C SER A 125 -16.70 -0.41 -4.83
N GLY A 126 -16.26 0.00 -3.63
CA GLY A 126 -14.89 -0.13 -3.13
C GLY A 126 -14.50 1.04 -2.25
N SER A 127 -13.45 0.83 -1.47
CA SER A 127 -12.88 1.85 -0.58
C SER A 127 -11.37 1.93 -0.73
N ILE A 128 -10.81 3.13 -0.66
CA ILE A 128 -9.37 3.38 -0.70
C ILE A 128 -8.99 4.16 0.54
N PHE A 129 -8.06 3.63 1.33
CA PHE A 129 -7.55 4.27 2.54
C PHE A 129 -6.09 4.66 2.36
N PHE A 130 -5.75 5.87 2.75
CA PHE A 130 -4.39 6.39 2.82
C PHE A 130 -4.03 6.59 4.29
N THR A 131 -2.89 6.02 4.71
CA THR A 131 -2.37 6.31 6.04
C THR A 131 -1.74 7.69 6.05
N GLY A 132 -2.16 8.52 6.99
CA GLY A 132 -1.62 9.85 7.23
C GLY A 132 -0.83 9.91 8.53
N ALA A 133 -0.17 11.04 8.77
CA ALA A 133 0.50 11.33 10.04
C ALA A 133 -0.29 12.36 10.83
N SER A 134 -0.32 12.21 12.16
CA SER A 134 -0.92 13.22 13.04
C SER A 134 -0.24 14.59 12.91
N ALA A 135 1.00 14.64 12.41
CA ALA A 135 1.70 15.88 12.08
C ALA A 135 1.00 16.73 11.00
N SER A 136 0.05 16.19 10.26
CA SER A 136 -0.76 16.95 9.30
C SER A 136 -1.78 17.88 9.99
N VAL A 137 -2.10 17.62 11.27
CA VAL A 137 -3.10 18.38 12.04
C VAL A 137 -2.55 19.02 13.30
N LYS A 138 -1.35 18.65 13.72
CA LYS A 138 -0.65 19.25 14.87
C LYS A 138 0.86 19.22 14.66
N GLY A 139 1.54 20.27 15.15
CA GLY A 139 3.00 20.31 15.18
C GLY A 139 3.62 19.34 16.19
N PHE A 140 4.86 18.95 15.92
CA PHE A 140 5.72 18.24 16.84
C PHE A 140 7.06 18.98 16.93
N ALA A 141 7.61 19.06 18.13
CA ALA A 141 8.96 19.58 18.35
C ALA A 141 10.03 18.65 17.76
#